data_68f067a25add17442c98025e3182b731
#
_entry.id   68f067a25add17442c98025e3182b731
#
_cell.length_a   1.000
_cell.length_b   1.000
_cell.length_c   1.000
_cell.angle_alpha   90.00
_cell.angle_beta   90.00
_cell.angle_gamma   90.00
#
_symmetry.space_group_name_H-M   'P 1'
#
loop_
_entity.id
_entity.type
_entity.pdbx_description
1 polymer ?
#
loop_
_entity_poly.entity_id
_entity_poly.type
_entity_poly.pdbx_seq_one_letter_code
_entity_poly.pdbx_strand_id
1 'polypeptide(L)'
;MIVWIMPVSGFRYLLDSYNHIAHRFAPPEKTNDPVRYSQEAHVVMQGANATALQAVKPPTARTKAPEVSAESLGSQVMEGVSAEWKKVTRAFPVGTMGNDGPLVSVTETWFSPDLKEYVLTKTSDPRTGESIVRLRNIERSEPDPALFRAPSDYQMVDDEHDHAEIKIP
;
A
#
# COMPACT_ATOMS: atom_id res chain seq x y z
N MET A 1 18.99 11.29 -1.38
CA MET A 1 17.56 10.95 -1.34
C MET A 1 17.18 10.38 -2.69
N ILE A 2 16.52 9.25 -2.74
CA ILE A 2 16.09 8.60 -3.98
C ILE A 2 14.61 8.94 -4.17
N VAL A 3 14.23 9.46 -5.34
CA VAL A 3 12.85 9.85 -5.66
C VAL A 3 12.43 9.19 -6.95
N TRP A 4 11.24 8.55 -6.93
CA TRP A 4 10.60 8.02 -8.12
C TRP A 4 9.63 9.03 -8.72
N ILE A 5 9.73 9.25 -10.03
CA ILE A 5 8.78 10.08 -10.79
C ILE A 5 8.15 9.20 -11.86
N MET A 6 6.82 9.18 -11.90
CA MET A 6 6.05 8.42 -12.90
C MET A 6 5.15 9.37 -13.70
N PRO A 7 5.66 9.97 -14.78
CA PRO A 7 4.86 10.83 -15.65
C PRO A 7 3.85 10.01 -16.47
N VAL A 8 2.86 10.71 -17.01
CA VAL A 8 1.80 10.12 -17.86
C VAL A 8 2.39 9.45 -19.13
N SER A 9 3.60 9.81 -19.54
CA SER A 9 4.32 9.19 -20.66
C SER A 9 4.60 7.70 -20.47
N GLY A 10 4.40 7.17 -19.25
CA GLY A 10 4.65 5.77 -18.94
C GLY A 10 6.10 5.45 -18.61
N PHE A 11 7.04 6.34 -18.89
CA PHE A 11 8.41 6.20 -18.40
C PHE A 11 8.46 6.37 -16.90
N ARG A 12 9.37 5.65 -16.24
CA ARG A 12 9.68 5.82 -14.82
C ARG A 12 11.05 6.45 -14.70
N TYR A 13 11.21 7.33 -13.72
CA TYR A 13 12.50 7.97 -13.45
C TYR A 13 12.88 7.72 -12.01
N LEU A 14 14.12 7.30 -11.79
CA LEU A 14 14.75 7.21 -10.50
C LEU A 14 15.81 8.31 -10.40
N LEU A 15 15.62 9.26 -9.49
CA LEU A 15 16.55 10.36 -9.30
C LEU A 15 17.54 10.01 -8.20
N ASP A 16 18.82 9.90 -8.58
CA ASP A 16 19.95 9.89 -7.65
C ASP A 16 20.39 11.32 -7.36
N SER A 17 19.93 11.87 -6.25
CA SER A 17 20.24 13.25 -5.87
C SER A 17 21.69 13.45 -5.39
N TYR A 18 22.44 12.39 -5.14
CA TYR A 18 23.82 12.47 -4.75
C TYR A 18 24.75 12.66 -5.97
N ASN A 19 24.50 11.89 -7.01
CA ASN A 19 25.30 11.90 -8.24
C ASN A 19 24.69 12.79 -9.33
N HIS A 20 23.51 13.41 -9.12
CA HIS A 20 22.75 14.15 -10.10
C HIS A 20 22.48 13.33 -11.37
N ILE A 21 22.09 12.05 -11.19
CA ILE A 21 21.74 11.14 -12.28
C ILE A 21 20.24 10.87 -12.24
N ALA A 22 19.60 10.92 -13.41
CA ALA A 22 18.22 10.51 -13.61
C ALA A 22 18.19 9.24 -14.46
N HIS A 23 17.95 8.11 -13.83
CA HIS A 23 17.75 6.83 -14.51
C HIS A 23 16.36 6.79 -15.12
N ARG A 24 16.27 6.59 -16.42
CA ARG A 24 15.01 6.49 -17.16
C ARG A 24 14.77 5.03 -17.54
N PHE A 25 13.62 4.50 -17.11
CA PHE A 25 13.16 3.16 -17.43
C PHE A 25 12.02 3.21 -18.42
N ALA A 26 12.07 2.37 -19.43
CA ALA A 26 10.96 2.21 -20.37
C ALA A 26 9.68 1.74 -19.65
N PRO A 27 8.49 2.09 -20.14
CA PRO A 27 7.26 1.52 -19.62
C PRO A 27 7.33 -0.01 -19.74
N PRO A 28 6.85 -0.76 -18.71
CA PRO A 28 6.81 -2.21 -18.80
C PRO A 28 5.99 -2.60 -20.05
N GLU A 29 6.50 -3.54 -20.82
CA GLU A 29 5.72 -4.10 -21.91
C GLU A 29 4.39 -4.60 -21.34
N LYS A 30 3.28 -4.19 -21.98
CA LYS A 30 1.95 -4.68 -21.61
C LYS A 30 1.85 -6.17 -21.99
N THR A 31 2.46 -7.00 -21.18
CA THR A 31 2.22 -8.44 -21.26
C THR A 31 0.85 -8.71 -20.65
N ASN A 32 -0.10 -9.16 -21.47
CA ASN A 32 -1.42 -9.64 -21.03
C ASN A 32 -1.31 -10.96 -20.23
N ASP A 33 -0.18 -11.22 -19.60
CA ASP A 33 0.06 -12.44 -18.86
C ASP A 33 -0.12 -12.17 -17.34
N PRO A 34 -1.28 -12.52 -16.77
CA PRO A 34 -1.56 -12.31 -15.34
C PRO A 34 -0.64 -13.14 -14.43
N VAL A 35 0.12 -14.10 -14.99
CA VAL A 35 0.99 -14.99 -14.22
C VAL A 35 2.30 -14.30 -13.82
N ARG A 36 2.82 -13.37 -14.62
CA ARG A 36 4.08 -12.66 -14.30
C ARG A 36 3.96 -11.74 -13.09
N TYR A 37 2.84 -11.01 -12.94
CA TYR A 37 2.63 -10.12 -11.80
C TYR A 37 2.59 -10.85 -10.45
N SER A 38 2.12 -12.09 -10.43
CA SER A 38 2.07 -12.90 -9.20
C SER A 38 3.41 -13.55 -8.86
N GLN A 39 4.27 -13.81 -9.85
CA GLN A 39 5.58 -14.42 -9.60
C GLN A 39 6.62 -13.41 -9.08
N GLU A 40 6.63 -12.17 -9.58
CA GLU A 40 7.55 -11.14 -9.08
C GLU A 40 7.23 -10.71 -7.64
N ALA A 41 5.94 -10.62 -7.28
CA ALA A 41 5.53 -10.40 -5.89
C ALA A 41 5.89 -11.55 -4.95
N HIS A 42 5.96 -12.79 -5.45
CA HIS A 42 6.37 -13.96 -4.66
C HIS A 42 7.88 -14.04 -4.42
N VAL A 43 8.70 -13.65 -5.39
CA VAL A 43 10.16 -13.72 -5.28
C VAL A 43 10.69 -12.73 -4.23
N VAL A 44 10.10 -11.55 -4.12
CA VAL A 44 10.49 -10.55 -3.09
C VAL A 44 10.17 -11.03 -1.67
N MET A 45 9.14 -11.85 -1.48
CA MET A 45 8.81 -12.42 -0.15
C MET A 45 9.61 -13.69 0.19
N GLN A 46 10.14 -14.42 -0.77
CA GLN A 46 10.90 -15.65 -0.52
C GLN A 46 12.37 -15.41 -0.14
N GLY A 47 12.93 -14.23 -0.45
CA GLY A 47 14.33 -13.91 -0.12
C GLY A 47 14.61 -13.68 1.38
N ALA A 48 13.60 -13.51 2.21
CA ALA A 48 13.77 -13.13 3.61
C ALA A 48 13.73 -14.26 4.62
N ASN A 49 13.24 -15.49 4.31
CA ASN A 49 13.11 -16.56 5.32
C ASN A 49 13.07 -17.99 4.73
N ALA A 50 14.14 -18.41 4.07
CA ALA A 50 14.22 -19.80 3.59
C ALA A 50 14.75 -20.83 4.64
N THR A 51 14.89 -20.46 5.91
CA THR A 51 15.56 -21.35 6.89
C THR A 51 14.66 -21.84 8.04
N ALA A 52 13.37 -21.64 8.05
CA ALA A 52 12.48 -22.09 9.15
C ALA A 52 11.08 -22.50 8.71
N LEU A 53 10.93 -23.37 7.72
CA LEU A 53 9.67 -24.07 7.52
C LEU A 53 9.87 -25.56 7.84
N GLN A 54 10.16 -25.87 9.10
CA GLN A 54 9.79 -27.17 9.65
C GLN A 54 8.26 -27.22 9.73
N ALA A 55 7.70 -28.27 9.12
CA ALA A 55 6.27 -28.50 9.05
C ALA A 55 5.64 -28.47 10.46
N VAL A 56 5.09 -27.33 10.82
CA VAL A 56 4.15 -27.24 11.95
C VAL A 56 2.86 -27.89 11.47
N LYS A 57 2.60 -29.11 11.97
CA LYS A 57 1.33 -29.81 11.81
C LYS A 57 0.21 -28.80 12.14
N PRO A 58 -0.74 -28.54 11.24
CA PRO A 58 -1.80 -27.57 11.52
C PRO A 58 -2.54 -28.03 12.79
N PRO A 59 -2.81 -27.14 13.76
CA PRO A 59 -3.56 -27.48 14.94
C PRO A 59 -4.96 -27.96 14.50
N THR A 60 -5.34 -29.17 14.86
CA THR A 60 -6.64 -29.78 14.57
C THR A 60 -7.80 -29.20 15.39
N ALA A 61 -7.58 -28.11 16.11
CA ALA A 61 -8.65 -27.36 16.74
C ALA A 61 -9.30 -26.47 15.66
N ARG A 62 -10.54 -26.74 15.31
CA ARG A 62 -11.41 -25.80 14.57
C ARG A 62 -11.55 -24.54 15.41
N THR A 63 -10.64 -23.61 15.24
CA THR A 63 -10.78 -22.27 15.82
C THR A 63 -12.03 -21.66 15.22
N LYS A 64 -12.98 -21.29 16.08
CA LYS A 64 -14.23 -20.67 15.67
C LYS A 64 -13.90 -19.40 14.88
N ALA A 65 -14.41 -19.29 13.65
CA ALA A 65 -14.15 -18.11 12.82
C ALA A 65 -14.61 -16.83 13.54
N PRO A 66 -13.93 -15.70 13.32
CA PRO A 66 -14.36 -14.42 13.88
C PRO A 66 -15.75 -14.06 13.35
N GLU A 67 -16.58 -13.52 14.23
CA GLU A 67 -17.86 -12.93 13.84
C GLU A 67 -17.60 -11.53 13.28
N VAL A 68 -18.13 -11.26 12.07
CA VAL A 68 -17.93 -9.99 11.37
C VAL A 68 -19.28 -9.34 11.12
N SER A 69 -19.43 -8.10 11.59
CA SER A 69 -20.57 -7.25 11.24
C SER A 69 -20.08 -6.01 10.50
N ALA A 70 -20.88 -5.56 9.51
CA ALA A 70 -20.58 -4.36 8.74
C ALA A 70 -21.83 -3.47 8.68
N GLU A 71 -21.64 -2.20 8.96
CA GLU A 71 -22.70 -1.19 9.00
C GLU A 71 -22.33 -0.04 8.06
N SER A 72 -23.30 0.44 7.27
CA SER A 72 -23.17 1.69 6.53
C SER A 72 -23.79 2.80 7.37
N LEU A 73 -22.98 3.83 7.66
CA LEU A 73 -23.36 4.92 8.56
C LEU A 73 -23.67 6.24 7.83
N GLY A 74 -23.85 6.14 6.47
CA GLY A 74 -24.21 7.27 5.63
C GLY A 74 -22.98 7.94 4.99
N SER A 75 -23.12 9.22 4.65
CA SER A 75 -22.07 9.99 3.99
C SER A 75 -21.77 11.28 4.76
N GLN A 76 -20.52 11.71 4.72
CA GLN A 76 -20.05 12.96 5.34
C GLN A 76 -19.14 13.70 4.39
N VAL A 77 -19.09 15.03 4.52
CA VAL A 77 -18.08 15.85 3.81
C VAL A 77 -16.84 15.96 4.69
N MET A 78 -15.70 15.54 4.15
CA MET A 78 -14.40 15.58 4.82
C MET A 78 -13.35 16.15 3.87
N GLU A 79 -12.54 17.11 4.34
CA GLU A 79 -11.50 17.77 3.53
C GLU A 79 -12.05 18.28 2.17
N GLY A 80 -13.32 18.72 2.15
CA GLY A 80 -13.98 19.24 0.94
C GLY A 80 -14.49 18.18 -0.05
N VAL A 81 -14.43 16.90 0.29
CA VAL A 81 -14.95 15.80 -0.55
C VAL A 81 -16.03 15.00 0.18
N SER A 82 -16.98 14.46 -0.59
CA SER A 82 -17.97 13.54 -0.05
C SER A 82 -17.35 12.16 0.19
N ALA A 83 -17.62 11.59 1.36
CA ALA A 83 -17.10 10.28 1.72
C ALA A 83 -18.19 9.41 2.37
N GLU A 84 -18.29 8.16 1.95
CA GLU A 84 -19.17 7.14 2.51
C GLU A 84 -18.55 6.55 3.77
N TRP A 85 -19.28 6.56 4.86
CA TRP A 85 -18.84 6.04 6.14
C TRP A 85 -19.33 4.62 6.37
N LYS A 86 -18.38 3.71 6.61
CA LYS A 86 -18.63 2.32 6.93
C LYS A 86 -17.90 1.92 8.21
N LYS A 87 -18.54 1.08 9.02
CA LYS A 87 -17.96 0.49 10.23
C LYS A 87 -17.97 -1.01 10.11
N VAL A 88 -16.85 -1.64 10.36
CA VAL A 88 -16.68 -3.09 10.40
C VAL A 88 -16.20 -3.48 11.79
N THR A 89 -16.97 -4.35 12.44
CA THR A 89 -16.63 -4.92 13.74
C THR A 89 -16.28 -6.39 13.57
N ARG A 90 -15.13 -6.81 14.11
CA ARG A 90 -14.69 -8.21 14.14
C ARG A 90 -14.56 -8.67 15.58
N ALA A 91 -15.35 -9.68 15.96
CA ALA A 91 -15.28 -10.30 17.28
C ALA A 91 -14.58 -11.65 17.18
N PHE A 92 -13.44 -11.77 17.85
CA PHE A 92 -12.65 -12.99 17.93
C PHE A 92 -13.00 -13.72 19.21
N PRO A 93 -13.55 -14.95 19.15
CA PRO A 93 -13.85 -15.75 20.32
C PRO A 93 -12.58 -16.07 21.11
N VAL A 94 -12.78 -16.46 22.38
CA VAL A 94 -11.71 -16.93 23.27
C VAL A 94 -10.91 -18.05 22.59
N GLY A 95 -9.59 -17.99 22.71
CA GLY A 95 -8.65 -18.98 22.19
C GLY A 95 -8.39 -18.91 20.69
N THR A 96 -9.12 -18.06 19.94
CA THR A 96 -8.94 -17.95 18.46
C THR A 96 -7.54 -17.43 18.09
N MET A 97 -7.00 -16.55 18.89
CA MET A 97 -5.69 -15.92 18.70
C MET A 97 -4.80 -16.04 19.95
N GLY A 98 -5.00 -17.08 20.78
CA GLY A 98 -4.32 -17.25 22.07
C GLY A 98 -4.85 -16.31 23.15
N ASN A 99 -6.03 -15.74 22.96
CA ASN A 99 -6.67 -14.80 23.87
C ASN A 99 -7.48 -15.53 24.95
N ASP A 100 -7.37 -15.06 26.19
CA ASP A 100 -8.14 -15.59 27.35
C ASP A 100 -9.56 -15.02 27.44
N GLY A 101 -9.84 -13.93 26.74
CA GLY A 101 -11.15 -13.26 26.62
C GLY A 101 -11.51 -12.95 25.18
N PRO A 102 -12.77 -12.63 24.86
CA PRO A 102 -13.14 -12.21 23.52
C PRO A 102 -12.43 -10.90 23.16
N LEU A 103 -11.91 -10.81 21.93
CA LEU A 103 -11.30 -9.59 21.39
C LEU A 103 -12.20 -8.97 20.33
N VAL A 104 -12.40 -7.67 20.40
CA VAL A 104 -13.21 -6.92 19.43
C VAL A 104 -12.34 -5.87 18.77
N SER A 105 -12.19 -5.99 17.46
CA SER A 105 -11.52 -4.99 16.59
C SER A 105 -12.58 -4.23 15.81
N VAL A 106 -12.45 -2.90 15.75
CA VAL A 106 -13.35 -2.01 15.02
C VAL A 106 -12.55 -1.24 13.99
N THR A 107 -13.02 -1.26 12.74
CA THR A 107 -12.48 -0.45 11.66
C THR A 107 -13.56 0.45 11.10
N GLU A 108 -13.32 1.74 11.10
CA GLU A 108 -14.18 2.74 10.48
C GLU A 108 -13.46 3.33 9.26
N THR A 109 -14.15 3.40 8.13
CA THR A 109 -13.59 3.90 6.88
C THR A 109 -14.50 4.95 6.26
N TRP A 110 -13.91 5.98 5.70
CA TRP A 110 -14.57 7.01 4.90
C TRP A 110 -13.98 6.96 3.50
N PHE A 111 -14.71 6.36 2.59
CA PHE A 111 -14.30 6.20 1.19
C PHE A 111 -14.93 7.30 0.33
N SER A 112 -14.13 8.04 -0.43
CA SER A 112 -14.63 9.00 -1.41
C SER A 112 -14.76 8.34 -2.78
N PRO A 113 -15.98 8.21 -3.33
CA PRO A 113 -16.18 7.71 -4.68
C PRO A 113 -15.58 8.61 -5.76
N ASP A 114 -15.54 9.92 -5.49
CA ASP A 114 -14.97 10.93 -6.40
C ASP A 114 -13.45 10.80 -6.55
N LEU A 115 -12.76 10.53 -5.43
CA LEU A 115 -11.31 10.34 -5.41
C LEU A 115 -10.92 8.89 -5.67
N LYS A 116 -11.86 7.95 -5.51
CA LYS A 116 -11.63 6.49 -5.49
C LYS A 116 -10.62 6.09 -4.41
N GLU A 117 -10.64 6.81 -3.26
CA GLU A 117 -9.65 6.65 -2.20
C GLU A 117 -10.29 6.82 -0.81
N TYR A 118 -9.67 6.22 0.21
CA TYR A 118 -10.07 6.41 1.59
C TYR A 118 -9.54 7.74 2.13
N VAL A 119 -10.45 8.63 2.52
CA VAL A 119 -10.12 9.94 3.11
C VAL A 119 -9.73 9.80 4.58
N LEU A 120 -10.36 8.86 5.27
CA LEU A 120 -10.06 8.56 6.68
C LEU A 120 -10.28 7.08 6.93
N THR A 121 -9.33 6.48 7.64
CA THR A 121 -9.47 5.16 8.24
C THR A 121 -9.09 5.23 9.72
N LYS A 122 -9.97 4.71 10.58
CA LYS A 122 -9.71 4.53 12.01
C LYS A 122 -9.79 3.05 12.32
N THR A 123 -8.80 2.53 13.01
CA THR A 123 -8.78 1.15 13.49
C THR A 123 -8.52 1.16 14.99
N SER A 124 -9.35 0.44 15.74
CA SER A 124 -9.16 0.18 17.16
C SER A 124 -9.08 -1.33 17.35
N ASP A 125 -7.95 -1.81 17.84
CA ASP A 125 -7.69 -3.23 18.08
C ASP A 125 -7.03 -3.37 19.46
N PRO A 126 -7.57 -4.21 20.37
CA PRO A 126 -7.03 -4.39 21.72
C PRO A 126 -5.57 -4.84 21.77
N ARG A 127 -5.07 -5.43 20.69
CA ARG A 127 -3.70 -5.98 20.59
C ARG A 127 -2.69 -4.95 20.10
N THR A 128 -3.10 -4.05 19.22
CA THR A 128 -2.21 -3.10 18.55
C THR A 128 -2.52 -1.65 18.89
N GLY A 129 -3.64 -1.41 19.59
CA GLY A 129 -4.11 -0.06 19.93
C GLY A 129 -4.91 0.60 18.84
N GLU A 130 -4.87 1.93 18.80
CA GLU A 130 -5.59 2.75 17.84
C GLU A 130 -4.65 3.23 16.72
N SER A 131 -5.15 3.19 15.50
CA SER A 131 -4.49 3.74 14.32
C SER A 131 -5.44 4.65 13.56
N ILE A 132 -4.97 5.82 13.14
CA ILE A 132 -5.73 6.78 12.33
C ILE A 132 -4.88 7.18 11.13
N VAL A 133 -5.41 6.91 9.95
CA VAL A 133 -4.83 7.35 8.67
C VAL A 133 -5.80 8.33 8.03
N ARG A 134 -5.35 9.55 7.71
CA ARG A 134 -6.19 10.61 7.13
C ARG A 134 -5.46 11.29 5.99
N LEU A 135 -6.16 11.49 4.88
CA LEU A 135 -5.74 12.44 3.85
C LEU A 135 -6.00 13.86 4.33
N ARG A 136 -5.09 14.76 4.03
CA ARG A 136 -5.20 16.20 4.33
C ARG A 136 -4.73 17.00 3.13
N ASN A 137 -5.18 18.25 3.01
CA ASN A 137 -4.77 19.18 1.94
C ASN A 137 -5.01 18.55 0.56
N ILE A 138 -6.22 18.06 0.33
CA ILE A 138 -6.60 17.43 -0.92
C ILE A 138 -6.71 18.52 -1.99
N GLU A 139 -5.75 18.57 -2.87
CA GLU A 139 -5.75 19.42 -4.06
C GLU A 139 -6.24 18.61 -5.27
N ARG A 140 -7.26 19.17 -5.95
CA ARG A 140 -7.88 18.53 -7.13
C ARG A 140 -7.42 19.18 -8.44
N SER A 141 -6.58 20.20 -8.35
CA SER A 141 -5.92 20.80 -9.50
C SER A 141 -4.89 19.86 -10.09
N GLU A 142 -4.71 19.94 -11.38
CA GLU A 142 -3.65 19.19 -12.05
C GLU A 142 -2.29 19.68 -11.51
N PRO A 143 -1.42 18.76 -11.04
CA PRO A 143 -0.11 19.15 -10.54
C PRO A 143 0.75 19.77 -11.64
N ASP A 144 1.67 20.64 -11.25
CA ASP A 144 2.62 21.24 -12.20
C ASP A 144 3.37 20.14 -12.97
N PRO A 145 3.31 20.12 -14.31
CA PRO A 145 4.02 19.13 -15.13
C PRO A 145 5.53 19.09 -14.89
N ALA A 146 6.11 20.15 -14.34
CA ALA A 146 7.53 20.19 -13.96
C ALA A 146 7.87 19.18 -12.87
N LEU A 147 6.91 18.84 -12.00
CA LEU A 147 7.08 17.84 -10.94
C LEU A 147 7.31 16.41 -11.49
N PHE A 148 6.95 16.17 -12.74
CA PHE A 148 7.05 14.87 -13.40
C PHE A 148 8.20 14.81 -14.42
N ARG A 149 9.15 15.73 -14.31
CA ARG A 149 10.34 15.77 -15.16
C ARG A 149 11.60 15.65 -14.32
N ALA A 150 12.61 15.01 -14.88
CA ALA A 150 13.93 15.06 -14.26
C ALA A 150 14.43 16.53 -14.28
N PRO A 151 15.02 17.03 -13.17
CA PRO A 151 15.60 18.36 -13.16
C PRO A 151 16.67 18.51 -14.25
N SER A 152 16.84 19.73 -14.76
CA SER A 152 17.73 20.01 -15.90
C SER A 152 19.23 19.86 -15.56
N ASP A 153 19.56 19.82 -14.28
CA ASP A 153 20.90 19.62 -13.74
C ASP A 153 21.28 18.14 -13.53
N TYR A 154 20.34 17.23 -13.88
CA TYR A 154 20.58 15.79 -13.81
C TYR A 154 21.02 15.23 -15.17
N GLN A 155 22.02 14.35 -15.14
CA GLN A 155 22.41 13.58 -16.31
C GLN A 155 21.41 12.46 -16.54
N MET A 156 20.81 12.39 -17.72
CA MET A 156 19.87 11.33 -18.09
C MET A 156 20.63 10.07 -18.50
N VAL A 157 20.26 8.93 -17.90
CA VAL A 157 20.77 7.59 -18.25
C VAL A 157 19.57 6.70 -18.57
N ASP A 158 19.58 6.07 -19.74
CA ASP A 158 18.57 5.08 -20.12
C ASP A 158 18.99 3.71 -19.60
N ASP A 159 18.15 3.12 -18.74
CA ASP A 159 18.36 1.79 -18.19
C ASP A 159 17.43 0.79 -18.89
N GLU A 160 18.01 -0.28 -19.41
CA GLU A 160 17.26 -1.36 -20.07
C GLU A 160 16.58 -2.31 -19.08
N HIS A 161 16.98 -2.30 -17.81
CA HIS A 161 16.48 -3.19 -16.77
C HIS A 161 15.92 -2.40 -15.58
N ASP A 162 14.95 -2.99 -14.89
CA ASP A 162 14.23 -2.41 -13.75
C ASP A 162 15.11 -2.18 -12.49
N HIS A 163 16.42 -2.39 -12.58
CA HIS A 163 17.34 -2.29 -11.46
C HIS A 163 18.49 -1.32 -11.79
N ALA A 164 18.43 -0.11 -11.23
CA ALA A 164 19.58 0.77 -11.20
C ALA A 164 20.54 0.31 -10.10
N GLU A 165 21.80 0.01 -10.45
CA GLU A 165 22.85 -0.18 -9.45
C GLU A 165 23.25 1.20 -8.89
N ILE A 166 22.65 1.59 -7.76
CA ILE A 166 23.03 2.80 -7.06
C ILE A 166 24.24 2.46 -6.19
N LYS A 167 25.42 2.90 -6.59
CA LYS A 167 26.62 2.83 -5.77
C LYS A 167 26.57 3.96 -4.73
N ILE A 168 26.23 3.61 -3.52
CA ILE A 168 26.37 4.50 -2.36
C ILE A 168 27.81 4.38 -1.88
N PRO A 169 28.57 5.49 -1.76
CA PRO A 169 29.94 5.48 -1.28
C PRO A 169 30.06 5.10 0.19
#